data_3b61804b679a6e8f21b8f893d1ade892
#
_entry.id   3b61804b679a6e8f21b8f893d1ade892
#
_cell.length_a   1.000
_cell.length_b   1.000
_cell.length_c   1.000
_cell.angle_alpha   90.00
_cell.angle_beta   90.00
_cell.angle_gamma   90.00
#
_symmetry.space_group_name_H-M   'P 1'
#
loop_
_entity.id
_entity.type
_entity.pdbx_description
1 polymer ?
#
loop_
_entity_poly.entity_id
_entity_poly.type
_entity_poly.pdbx_seq_one_letter_code
_entity_poly.pdbx_strand_id
1 'polypeptide(L)'
;AASDVYKRQTAYIVFMLEAMADIARILGKDDDRRLYEKNAARARKGYSALVTTKKFSIDTDRQAKLVRPLYIGLLDEKQTEYAKKRLIKALDNYSWRLGTGFLSTPLILSVLADIDIEYAYRLLENEQMPGWLFMPKNGATTIWESWEGTKAQGGIASLNHYSKGAVCEWLFGTMCGINVTGENKFKISPRPGGHFEFAEASYDSVYGKMFVRWDKTDGGYKYKISVPSNCQADIILPDGRKQTVGAGEYEF
;
A
#
# COMPACT_ATOMS: atom_id res chain seq x y z
N ALA A 1 16.27 12.42 16.19
CA ALA A 1 16.52 11.00 15.94
C ALA A 1 15.81 10.10 16.95
N ALA A 2 16.03 10.18 18.27
CA ALA A 2 15.40 9.29 19.25
C ALA A 2 13.85 9.36 19.23
N SER A 3 13.27 10.56 19.10
CA SER A 3 11.81 10.73 19.06
C SER A 3 11.13 10.06 17.86
N ASP A 4 11.83 9.93 16.74
CA ASP A 4 11.28 9.27 15.55
C ASP A 4 11.30 7.73 15.68
N VAL A 5 12.26 7.20 16.45
CA VAL A 5 12.31 5.78 16.81
C VAL A 5 11.11 5.40 17.67
N TYR A 6 10.81 6.16 18.72
CA TYR A 6 9.65 5.89 19.60
C TYR A 6 8.31 5.91 18.83
N LYS A 7 8.11 6.86 17.95
CA LYS A 7 6.88 6.91 17.11
C LYS A 7 6.74 5.68 16.21
N ARG A 8 7.85 5.27 15.58
CA ARG A 8 7.85 4.07 14.75
C ARG A 8 7.50 2.84 15.57
N GLN A 9 8.18 2.67 16.70
CA GLN A 9 7.96 1.55 17.60
C GLN A 9 6.52 1.48 18.08
N THR A 10 5.95 2.58 18.57
CA THR A 10 4.56 2.60 19.07
C THR A 10 3.54 2.29 17.97
N ALA A 11 3.72 2.83 16.76
CA ALA A 11 2.83 2.53 15.64
C ALA A 11 2.87 1.04 15.27
N TYR A 12 4.07 0.46 15.13
CA TYR A 12 4.21 -0.96 14.81
C TYR A 12 3.82 -1.89 15.96
N ILE A 13 3.93 -1.47 17.22
CA ILE A 13 3.40 -2.24 18.36
C ILE A 13 1.88 -2.43 18.19
N VAL A 14 1.15 -1.39 17.82
CA VAL A 14 -0.29 -1.51 17.56
C VAL A 14 -0.56 -2.50 16.44
N PHE A 15 0.08 -2.31 15.29
CA PHE A 15 -0.08 -3.19 14.13
C PHE A 15 0.22 -4.66 14.46
N MET A 16 1.31 -4.92 15.19
CA MET A 16 1.70 -6.28 15.59
C MET A 16 0.71 -6.89 16.59
N LEU A 17 0.25 -6.11 17.57
CA LEU A 17 -0.72 -6.61 18.57
C LEU A 17 -2.06 -6.95 17.94
N GLU A 18 -2.51 -6.18 16.96
CA GLU A 18 -3.73 -6.47 16.20
C GLU A 18 -3.58 -7.73 15.34
N ALA A 19 -2.45 -7.88 14.65
CA ALA A 19 -2.16 -9.10 13.90
C ALA A 19 -2.08 -10.33 14.83
N MET A 20 -1.48 -10.20 16.02
CA MET A 20 -1.43 -11.27 17.02
C MET A 20 -2.81 -11.61 17.58
N ALA A 21 -3.68 -10.63 17.77
CA ALA A 21 -5.07 -10.85 18.17
C ALA A 21 -5.85 -11.66 17.11
N ASP A 22 -5.66 -11.33 15.82
CA ASP A 22 -6.27 -12.08 14.72
C ASP A 22 -5.74 -13.52 14.62
N ILE A 23 -4.43 -13.72 14.77
CA ILE A 23 -3.82 -15.06 14.82
C ILE A 23 -4.40 -15.86 16.01
N ALA A 24 -4.47 -15.25 17.20
CA ALA A 24 -5.03 -15.90 18.38
C ALA A 24 -6.51 -16.28 18.18
N ARG A 25 -7.27 -15.43 17.52
CA ARG A 25 -8.68 -15.71 17.15
C ARG A 25 -8.78 -16.92 16.21
N ILE A 26 -7.94 -16.99 15.18
CA ILE A 26 -7.91 -18.10 14.20
C ILE A 26 -7.54 -19.43 14.92
N LEU A 27 -6.62 -19.36 15.89
CA LEU A 27 -6.16 -20.52 16.64
C LEU A 27 -7.05 -20.89 17.83
N GLY A 28 -8.17 -20.19 18.07
CA GLY A 28 -9.08 -20.42 19.19
C GLY A 28 -8.49 -20.09 20.57
N LYS A 29 -7.46 -19.22 20.62
CA LYS A 29 -6.76 -18.81 21.86
C LYS A 29 -7.36 -17.52 22.42
N ASP A 30 -8.54 -17.64 23.05
CA ASP A 30 -9.32 -16.47 23.47
C ASP A 30 -8.65 -15.61 24.54
N ASP A 31 -7.87 -16.20 25.46
CA ASP A 31 -7.17 -15.44 26.49
C ASP A 31 -6.06 -14.59 25.87
N ASP A 32 -5.27 -15.16 24.96
CA ASP A 32 -4.23 -14.45 24.23
C ASP A 32 -4.85 -13.34 23.37
N ARG A 33 -5.96 -13.62 22.67
CA ARG A 33 -6.71 -12.61 21.89
C ARG A 33 -7.08 -11.42 22.75
N ARG A 34 -7.74 -11.64 23.89
CA ARG A 34 -8.13 -10.58 24.83
C ARG A 34 -6.94 -9.77 25.34
N LEU A 35 -5.82 -10.45 25.62
CA LEU A 35 -4.58 -9.79 26.06
C LEU A 35 -4.02 -8.87 24.98
N TYR A 36 -3.95 -9.33 23.73
CA TYR A 36 -3.43 -8.55 22.61
C TYR A 36 -4.35 -7.36 22.28
N GLU A 37 -5.67 -7.56 22.21
CA GLU A 37 -6.66 -6.49 22.01
C GLU A 37 -6.54 -5.38 23.08
N LYS A 38 -6.46 -5.76 24.36
CA LYS A 38 -6.26 -4.82 25.48
C LYS A 38 -4.97 -4.02 25.35
N ASN A 39 -3.88 -4.67 24.98
CA ASN A 39 -2.58 -4.00 24.81
C ASN A 39 -2.57 -3.12 23.56
N ALA A 40 -3.21 -3.51 22.46
CA ALA A 40 -3.38 -2.68 21.27
C ALA A 40 -4.15 -1.41 21.59
N ALA A 41 -5.27 -1.50 22.30
CA ALA A 41 -6.05 -0.35 22.74
C ALA A 41 -5.25 0.62 23.62
N ARG A 42 -4.44 0.10 24.55
CA ARG A 42 -3.54 0.90 25.37
C ARG A 42 -2.47 1.61 24.54
N ALA A 43 -1.87 0.91 23.57
CA ALA A 43 -0.86 1.48 22.69
C ALA A 43 -1.46 2.55 21.75
N ARG A 44 -2.68 2.36 21.21
CA ARG A 44 -3.41 3.36 20.42
C ARG A 44 -3.65 4.65 21.24
N LYS A 45 -4.13 4.52 22.47
CA LYS A 45 -4.32 5.67 23.37
C LYS A 45 -3.00 6.40 23.64
N GLY A 46 -1.92 5.66 23.86
CA GLY A 46 -0.58 6.23 24.04
C GLY A 46 -0.10 6.97 22.80
N TYR A 47 -0.34 6.43 21.60
CA TYR A 47 0.02 7.09 20.34
C TYR A 47 -0.77 8.38 20.12
N SER A 48 -2.09 8.38 20.32
CA SER A 48 -2.94 9.57 20.21
C SER A 48 -2.48 10.70 21.13
N ALA A 49 -2.09 10.38 22.37
CA ALA A 49 -1.52 11.36 23.29
C ALA A 49 -0.17 11.94 22.80
N LEU A 50 0.64 11.13 22.10
CA LEU A 50 1.93 11.59 21.56
C LEU A 50 1.78 12.59 20.40
N VAL A 51 0.82 12.41 19.50
CA VAL A 51 0.68 13.27 18.31
C VAL A 51 0.16 14.67 18.62
N THR A 52 -0.38 14.89 19.83
CA THR A 52 -0.79 16.21 20.32
C THR A 52 0.37 17.05 20.87
N THR A 53 1.55 16.46 21.08
CA THR A 53 2.73 17.16 21.61
C THR A 53 3.57 17.78 20.50
N LYS A 54 4.22 18.94 20.73
CA LYS A 54 5.12 19.59 19.76
C LYS A 54 6.17 18.64 19.17
N LYS A 55 6.72 17.75 20.01
CA LYS A 55 7.80 16.82 19.62
C LYS A 55 7.32 15.71 18.70
N PHE A 56 6.03 15.39 18.71
CA PHE A 56 5.43 14.29 17.97
C PHE A 56 4.36 14.73 16.97
N SER A 57 4.25 16.03 16.74
CA SER A 57 3.26 16.61 15.83
C SER A 57 3.24 15.93 14.47
N ILE A 58 2.03 15.78 13.92
CA ILE A 58 1.77 15.44 12.53
C ILE A 58 1.91 16.66 11.60
N ASP A 59 2.17 17.85 12.13
CA ASP A 59 2.57 19.02 11.33
C ASP A 59 4.04 18.89 10.93
N THR A 60 4.28 18.26 9.80
CA THR A 60 5.62 17.88 9.35
C THR A 60 5.65 17.61 7.84
N ASP A 61 6.78 17.89 7.18
CA ASP A 61 7.04 17.50 5.80
C ASP A 61 7.61 16.07 5.67
N ARG A 62 7.83 15.38 6.79
CA ARG A 62 8.33 14.01 6.74
C ARG A 62 7.21 13.04 6.39
N GLN A 63 7.07 12.69 5.13
CA GLN A 63 6.06 11.76 4.60
C GLN A 63 5.90 10.50 5.48
N ALA A 64 7.00 9.87 5.89
CA ALA A 64 6.98 8.67 6.71
C ALA A 64 6.30 8.83 8.08
N LYS A 65 6.22 10.05 8.62
CA LYS A 65 5.52 10.34 9.89
C LYS A 65 4.00 10.44 9.72
N LEU A 66 3.55 10.73 8.51
CA LEU A 66 2.16 10.87 8.14
C LEU A 66 1.59 9.54 7.60
N VAL A 67 2.35 8.87 6.76
CA VAL A 67 1.93 7.61 6.10
C VAL A 67 1.60 6.52 7.13
N ARG A 68 2.47 6.26 8.10
CA ARG A 68 2.26 5.17 9.07
C ARG A 68 0.99 5.29 9.89
N PRO A 69 0.73 6.43 10.57
CA PRO A 69 -0.48 6.56 11.36
C PRO A 69 -1.75 6.58 10.50
N LEU A 70 -1.69 7.07 9.26
CA LEU A 70 -2.79 6.99 8.32
C LEU A 70 -3.07 5.53 7.94
N TYR A 71 -2.06 4.76 7.55
CA TYR A 71 -2.20 3.36 7.16
C TYR A 71 -2.72 2.47 8.30
N ILE A 72 -2.19 2.64 9.52
CA ILE A 72 -2.56 1.82 10.70
C ILE A 72 -3.86 2.34 11.36
N GLY A 73 -4.40 3.48 10.93
CA GLY A 73 -5.60 4.07 11.51
C GLY A 73 -5.42 4.53 12.97
N LEU A 74 -4.29 5.20 13.29
CA LEU A 74 -3.95 5.60 14.66
C LEU A 74 -4.45 6.99 15.05
N LEU A 75 -5.03 7.72 14.11
CA LEU A 75 -5.47 9.10 14.27
C LEU A 75 -6.98 9.16 14.43
N ASP A 76 -7.48 10.14 15.20
CA ASP A 76 -8.89 10.46 15.18
C ASP A 76 -9.32 11.09 13.84
N GLU A 77 -10.59 11.31 13.64
CA GLU A 77 -11.14 11.82 12.39
C GLU A 77 -10.52 13.17 11.97
N LYS A 78 -10.43 14.12 12.91
CA LYS A 78 -9.86 15.45 12.66
C LYS A 78 -8.36 15.38 12.36
N GLN A 79 -7.63 14.57 13.10
CA GLN A 79 -6.21 14.31 12.87
C GLN A 79 -5.98 13.61 11.54
N THR A 80 -6.84 12.67 11.16
CA THR A 80 -6.79 11.95 9.87
C THR A 80 -6.94 12.93 8.72
N GLU A 81 -7.97 13.76 8.73
CA GLU A 81 -8.17 14.77 7.68
C GLU A 81 -7.03 15.79 7.60
N TYR A 82 -6.51 16.20 8.74
CA TYR A 82 -5.33 17.06 8.79
C TYR A 82 -4.10 16.35 8.20
N ALA A 83 -3.85 15.11 8.60
CA ALA A 83 -2.69 14.34 8.16
C ALA A 83 -2.73 14.04 6.65
N LYS A 84 -3.91 13.76 6.07
CA LYS A 84 -4.10 13.60 4.62
C LYS A 84 -3.68 14.87 3.88
N LYS A 85 -4.26 16.02 4.24
CA LYS A 85 -3.91 17.32 3.62
C LYS A 85 -2.42 17.65 3.79
N ARG A 86 -1.87 17.34 4.96
CA ARG A 86 -0.48 17.60 5.27
C ARG A 86 0.48 16.70 4.48
N LEU A 87 0.07 15.45 4.21
CA LEU A 87 0.84 14.53 3.37
C LEU A 87 0.92 15.03 1.93
N ILE A 88 -0.18 15.49 1.36
CA ILE A 88 -0.20 16.06 0.00
C ILE A 88 0.73 17.29 -0.06
N LYS A 89 0.63 18.20 0.92
CA LYS A 89 1.53 19.35 1.00
C LYS A 89 3.01 18.93 1.13
N ALA A 90 3.31 17.88 1.89
CA ALA A 90 4.67 17.36 2.03
C ALA A 90 5.19 16.76 0.72
N LEU A 91 4.33 16.13 -0.08
CA LEU A 91 4.65 15.65 -1.42
C LEU A 91 4.89 16.80 -2.40
N ASP A 92 4.03 17.82 -2.41
CA ASP A 92 4.23 19.03 -3.23
C ASP A 92 5.56 19.71 -2.90
N ASN A 93 5.85 19.92 -1.61
CA ASN A 93 7.12 20.52 -1.15
C ASN A 93 8.35 19.70 -1.54
N TYR A 94 8.19 18.41 -1.81
CA TYR A 94 9.28 17.51 -2.26
C TYR A 94 9.17 17.12 -3.73
N SER A 95 8.39 17.86 -4.52
CA SER A 95 8.19 17.65 -5.96
C SER A 95 7.71 16.23 -6.28
N TRP A 96 6.79 15.70 -5.47
CA TRP A 96 6.23 14.35 -5.61
C TRP A 96 7.27 13.23 -5.64
N ARG A 97 8.40 13.43 -4.96
CA ARG A 97 9.42 12.40 -4.79
C ARG A 97 9.20 11.62 -3.50
N LEU A 98 9.73 10.42 -3.46
CA LEU A 98 9.59 9.49 -2.35
C LEU A 98 10.43 9.92 -1.15
N GLY A 99 9.80 10.47 -0.12
CA GLY A 99 10.42 10.90 1.15
C GLY A 99 10.25 9.88 2.29
N THR A 100 10.15 8.58 1.95
CA THR A 100 9.97 7.49 2.92
C THR A 100 11.17 6.57 2.96
N GLY A 101 11.38 5.93 4.10
CA GLY A 101 12.33 4.83 4.27
C GLY A 101 11.63 3.47 4.29
N PHE A 102 12.38 2.40 4.49
CA PHE A 102 11.97 0.99 4.35
C PHE A 102 10.59 0.65 4.93
N LEU A 103 10.29 1.13 6.13
CA LEU A 103 9.03 0.81 6.83
C LEU A 103 7.80 1.60 6.36
N SER A 104 7.95 2.60 5.52
CA SER A 104 6.82 3.43 5.06
C SER A 104 6.69 3.46 3.55
N THR A 105 7.75 3.09 2.82
CA THR A 105 7.71 2.96 1.36
C THR A 105 6.66 1.95 0.89
N PRO A 106 6.50 0.78 1.51
CA PRO A 106 5.43 -0.17 1.13
C PRO A 106 4.01 0.37 1.34
N LEU A 107 3.82 1.35 2.22
CA LEU A 107 2.50 1.80 2.66
C LEU A 107 1.99 3.02 1.91
N ILE A 108 2.88 3.82 1.31
CA ILE A 108 2.53 5.17 0.85
C ILE A 108 1.54 5.17 -0.30
N LEU A 109 1.66 4.26 -1.27
CA LEU A 109 0.73 4.21 -2.40
C LEU A 109 -0.68 3.84 -1.98
N SER A 110 -0.83 2.91 -1.03
CA SER A 110 -2.13 2.54 -0.46
C SER A 110 -2.77 3.73 0.26
N VAL A 111 -1.99 4.44 1.09
CA VAL A 111 -2.48 5.66 1.77
C VAL A 111 -2.90 6.74 0.78
N LEU A 112 -2.14 6.96 -0.28
CA LEU A 112 -2.48 7.95 -1.31
C LEU A 112 -3.70 7.52 -2.10
N ALA A 113 -3.81 6.25 -2.48
CA ALA A 113 -4.96 5.70 -3.17
C ALA A 113 -6.27 5.82 -2.36
N ASP A 114 -6.19 5.77 -1.02
CA ASP A 114 -7.34 5.99 -0.14
C ASP A 114 -7.74 7.47 -0.02
N ILE A 115 -6.84 8.39 -0.35
CA ILE A 115 -7.14 9.82 -0.43
C ILE A 115 -7.70 10.15 -1.83
N ASP A 116 -6.94 9.81 -2.85
CA ASP A 116 -7.26 9.92 -4.27
C ASP A 116 -6.33 9.00 -5.05
N ILE A 117 -6.88 8.17 -5.93
CA ILE A 117 -6.10 7.22 -6.71
C ILE A 117 -5.05 7.93 -7.58
N GLU A 118 -5.37 9.11 -8.11
CA GLU A 118 -4.47 9.89 -8.96
C GLU A 118 -3.21 10.37 -8.20
N TYR A 119 -3.29 10.57 -6.89
CA TYR A 119 -2.11 10.88 -6.08
C TYR A 119 -1.14 9.70 -5.99
N ALA A 120 -1.66 8.47 -5.93
CA ALA A 120 -0.81 7.28 -5.93
C ALA A 120 -0.10 7.12 -7.28
N TYR A 121 -0.81 7.29 -8.39
CA TYR A 121 -0.23 7.25 -9.73
C TYR A 121 0.79 8.36 -9.93
N ARG A 122 0.49 9.59 -9.55
CA ARG A 122 1.42 10.72 -9.65
C ARG A 122 2.74 10.46 -8.92
N LEU A 123 2.70 9.82 -7.75
CA LEU A 123 3.92 9.43 -7.04
C LEU A 123 4.63 8.28 -7.74
N LEU A 124 3.90 7.26 -8.20
CA LEU A 124 4.45 6.07 -8.87
C LEU A 124 5.16 6.45 -10.17
N GLU A 125 4.56 7.32 -10.97
CA GLU A 125 5.04 7.76 -12.28
C GLU A 125 6.20 8.76 -12.21
N ASN A 126 6.57 9.22 -11.02
CA ASN A 126 7.67 10.18 -10.89
C ASN A 126 9.01 9.53 -11.24
N GLU A 127 9.64 10.05 -12.29
CA GLU A 127 10.93 9.57 -12.79
C GLU A 127 12.15 10.18 -12.11
N GLN A 128 11.93 11.13 -11.19
CA GLN A 128 13.02 11.78 -10.46
C GLN A 128 13.43 10.96 -9.24
N MET A 129 14.70 10.99 -8.92
CA MET A 129 15.24 10.41 -7.68
C MET A 129 14.86 11.26 -6.44
N PRO A 130 14.35 10.67 -5.38
CA PRO A 130 13.92 9.28 -5.16
C PRO A 130 12.56 8.95 -5.79
N GLY A 131 12.50 7.89 -6.60
CA GLY A 131 11.27 7.43 -7.27
C GLY A 131 11.45 6.05 -7.90
N TRP A 132 10.37 5.28 -8.02
CA TRP A 132 10.48 3.92 -8.56
C TRP A 132 10.90 3.91 -10.02
N LEU A 133 10.32 4.77 -10.87
CA LEU A 133 10.64 4.81 -12.30
C LEU A 133 12.05 5.38 -12.59
N PHE A 134 12.68 6.07 -11.61
CA PHE A 134 14.08 6.47 -11.74
C PHE A 134 14.99 5.25 -11.96
N MET A 135 14.72 4.13 -11.29
CA MET A 135 15.59 2.94 -11.36
C MET A 135 15.64 2.34 -12.77
N PRO A 136 14.52 1.89 -13.40
CA PRO A 136 14.56 1.33 -14.75
C PRO A 136 15.04 2.35 -15.79
N LYS A 137 14.71 3.63 -15.63
CA LYS A 137 15.20 4.70 -16.50
C LYS A 137 16.74 4.86 -16.45
N ASN A 138 17.37 4.44 -15.35
CA ASN A 138 18.82 4.41 -15.17
C ASN A 138 19.44 3.00 -15.35
N GLY A 139 18.73 2.09 -16.01
CA GLY A 139 19.22 0.77 -16.40
C GLY A 139 19.11 -0.30 -15.32
N ALA A 140 18.29 -0.08 -14.28
CA ALA A 140 18.02 -1.11 -13.30
C ALA A 140 17.17 -2.23 -13.91
N THR A 141 17.58 -3.47 -13.69
CA THR A 141 16.82 -4.69 -14.00
C THR A 141 16.18 -5.31 -12.76
N THR A 142 16.50 -4.78 -11.58
CA THR A 142 16.01 -5.18 -10.26
C THR A 142 15.78 -3.93 -9.42
N ILE A 143 15.07 -4.05 -8.29
CA ILE A 143 14.79 -2.93 -7.39
C ILE A 143 15.98 -2.68 -6.46
N TRP A 144 16.61 -1.54 -6.59
CA TRP A 144 17.80 -1.16 -5.78
C TRP A 144 17.42 -0.75 -4.36
N GLU A 145 18.30 -1.04 -3.40
CA GLU A 145 18.18 -0.57 -2.02
C GLU A 145 18.46 0.93 -1.89
N SER A 146 19.56 1.41 -2.47
CA SER A 146 19.79 2.84 -2.60
C SER A 146 19.28 3.37 -3.93
N TRP A 147 18.79 4.61 -3.93
CA TRP A 147 18.25 5.20 -5.17
C TRP A 147 19.33 5.40 -6.23
N GLU A 148 20.56 5.63 -5.81
CA GLU A 148 21.72 5.82 -6.68
C GLU A 148 22.23 4.51 -7.31
N GLY A 149 21.80 3.36 -6.79
CA GLY A 149 22.20 2.03 -7.26
C GLY A 149 23.71 1.84 -7.26
N THR A 150 24.29 1.51 -8.40
CA THR A 150 25.74 1.29 -8.58
C THR A 150 26.57 2.55 -8.43
N LYS A 151 25.95 3.75 -8.46
CA LYS A 151 26.61 5.06 -8.34
C LYS A 151 26.62 5.61 -6.91
N ALA A 152 26.16 4.83 -5.93
CA ALA A 152 26.10 5.25 -4.54
C ALA A 152 27.51 5.52 -3.97
N GLN A 153 27.74 6.71 -3.44
CA GLN A 153 29.05 7.15 -2.92
C GLN A 153 29.52 6.38 -1.69
N GLY A 154 28.60 5.80 -0.92
CA GLY A 154 28.89 5.00 0.28
C GLY A 154 29.21 3.52 0.01
N GLY A 155 29.38 3.13 -1.25
CA GLY A 155 29.48 1.74 -1.69
C GLY A 155 28.16 1.19 -2.23
N ILE A 156 28.23 0.09 -2.97
CA ILE A 156 27.07 -0.55 -3.57
C ILE A 156 26.28 -1.25 -2.47
N ALA A 157 25.04 -0.77 -2.23
CA ALA A 157 24.04 -1.48 -1.43
C ALA A 157 23.42 -2.61 -2.25
N SER A 158 22.45 -3.35 -1.70
CA SER A 158 21.75 -4.40 -2.44
C SER A 158 21.11 -3.84 -3.73
N LEU A 159 21.32 -4.53 -4.84
CA LEU A 159 20.67 -4.20 -6.11
C LEU A 159 19.33 -4.95 -6.27
N ASN A 160 18.94 -5.74 -5.29
CA ASN A 160 17.64 -6.43 -5.25
C ASN A 160 17.09 -6.40 -3.83
N HIS A 161 16.35 -5.34 -3.48
CA HIS A 161 15.90 -5.08 -2.11
C HIS A 161 14.37 -5.07 -2.00
N TYR A 162 13.83 -5.92 -1.12
CA TYR A 162 12.40 -6.16 -0.95
C TYR A 162 11.58 -4.92 -0.54
N SER A 163 12.15 -4.02 0.24
CA SER A 163 11.39 -2.91 0.83
C SER A 163 10.80 -1.96 -0.22
N LYS A 164 11.56 -1.65 -1.26
CA LYS A 164 11.06 -0.86 -2.40
C LYS A 164 10.33 -1.74 -3.41
N GLY A 165 10.73 -3.02 -3.52
CA GLY A 165 10.04 -4.03 -4.33
C GLY A 165 8.62 -4.34 -3.83
N ALA A 166 8.29 -4.00 -2.58
CA ALA A 166 6.92 -4.08 -2.06
C ALA A 166 5.89 -3.24 -2.84
N VAL A 167 6.32 -2.34 -3.72
CA VAL A 167 5.43 -1.67 -4.70
C VAL A 167 4.63 -2.67 -5.54
N CYS A 168 5.17 -3.86 -5.76
CA CYS A 168 4.48 -4.93 -6.51
C CYS A 168 3.15 -5.33 -5.86
N GLU A 169 3.05 -5.31 -4.52
CA GLU A 169 1.78 -5.54 -3.82
C GLU A 169 0.70 -4.55 -4.29
N TRP A 170 1.04 -3.27 -4.40
CA TRP A 170 0.12 -2.25 -4.89
C TRP A 170 -0.21 -2.43 -6.38
N LEU A 171 0.76 -2.80 -7.21
CA LEU A 171 0.54 -3.04 -8.65
C LEU A 171 -0.42 -4.22 -8.86
N PHE A 172 -0.26 -5.32 -8.13
CA PHE A 172 -1.16 -6.47 -8.21
C PHE A 172 -2.50 -6.21 -7.53
N GLY A 173 -2.48 -5.75 -6.27
CA GLY A 173 -3.65 -5.67 -5.41
C GLY A 173 -4.53 -4.44 -5.64
N THR A 174 -3.96 -3.33 -6.11
CA THR A 174 -4.70 -2.08 -6.34
C THR A 174 -4.80 -1.74 -7.82
N MET A 175 -3.68 -1.60 -8.52
CA MET A 175 -3.67 -1.23 -9.94
C MET A 175 -4.43 -2.25 -10.80
N CYS A 176 -4.09 -3.53 -10.67
CA CYS A 176 -4.78 -4.64 -11.36
C CYS A 176 -5.93 -5.24 -10.53
N GLY A 177 -5.94 -5.02 -9.21
CA GLY A 177 -7.05 -5.36 -8.34
C GLY A 177 -7.16 -6.82 -7.94
N ILE A 178 -6.10 -7.64 -8.07
CA ILE A 178 -6.14 -9.07 -7.70
C ILE A 178 -5.86 -9.22 -6.21
N ASN A 179 -6.87 -9.65 -5.44
CA ASN A 179 -6.76 -9.90 -4.01
C ASN A 179 -7.29 -11.30 -3.66
N VAL A 180 -6.49 -12.09 -2.97
CA VAL A 180 -6.91 -13.41 -2.45
C VAL A 180 -7.66 -13.19 -1.14
N THR A 181 -8.91 -13.64 -1.06
CA THR A 181 -9.78 -13.47 0.11
C THR A 181 -10.12 -14.78 0.83
N GLY A 182 -9.76 -15.90 0.25
CA GLY A 182 -9.95 -17.23 0.81
C GLY A 182 -9.24 -18.28 -0.04
N GLU A 183 -9.37 -19.54 0.32
CA GLU A 183 -8.66 -20.65 -0.33
C GLU A 183 -8.87 -20.68 -1.86
N ASN A 184 -10.10 -20.51 -2.32
CA ASN A 184 -10.48 -20.44 -3.73
C ASN A 184 -11.32 -19.20 -4.06
N LYS A 185 -11.15 -18.13 -3.29
CA LYS A 185 -11.91 -16.90 -3.40
C LYS A 185 -11.02 -15.71 -3.68
N PHE A 186 -11.45 -14.90 -4.62
CA PHE A 186 -10.77 -13.69 -5.03
C PHE A 186 -11.71 -12.48 -4.92
N LYS A 187 -11.14 -11.33 -4.62
CA LYS A 187 -11.76 -10.03 -4.85
C LYS A 187 -11.00 -9.35 -5.97
N ILE A 188 -11.70 -9.00 -7.04
CA ILE A 188 -11.14 -8.29 -8.19
C ILE A 188 -11.67 -6.86 -8.18
N SER A 189 -10.79 -5.94 -7.85
CA SER A 189 -11.15 -4.52 -7.71
C SER A 189 -10.07 -3.60 -8.30
N PRO A 190 -9.90 -3.61 -9.64
CA PRO A 190 -8.91 -2.79 -10.30
C PRO A 190 -9.20 -1.30 -10.11
N ARG A 191 -8.15 -0.52 -9.95
CA ARG A 191 -8.23 0.94 -9.83
C ARG A 191 -7.31 1.58 -10.88
N PRO A 192 -7.76 1.65 -12.15
CA PRO A 192 -7.04 2.34 -13.22
C PRO A 192 -6.82 3.82 -12.91
N GLY A 193 -5.77 4.42 -13.47
CA GLY A 193 -5.48 5.84 -13.32
C GLY A 193 -4.14 6.24 -13.94
N GLY A 194 -3.72 7.48 -13.71
CA GLY A 194 -2.49 8.03 -14.25
C GLY A 194 -2.45 8.09 -15.77
N HIS A 195 -1.24 7.97 -16.32
CA HIS A 195 -1.00 8.02 -17.76
C HIS A 195 -0.90 6.64 -18.42
N PHE A 196 -1.16 5.57 -17.67
CA PHE A 196 -1.11 4.20 -18.21
C PHE A 196 -2.26 3.96 -19.17
N GLU A 197 -1.95 3.43 -20.36
CA GLU A 197 -2.92 2.99 -21.36
C GLU A 197 -3.55 1.64 -21.02
N PHE A 198 -2.82 0.79 -20.32
CA PHE A 198 -3.30 -0.49 -19.81
C PHE A 198 -2.47 -0.95 -18.62
N ALA A 199 -3.02 -1.89 -17.87
CA ALA A 199 -2.23 -2.77 -16.99
C ALA A 199 -2.82 -4.17 -16.99
N GLU A 200 -1.93 -5.16 -16.83
CA GLU A 200 -2.34 -6.54 -16.68
C GLU A 200 -1.51 -7.25 -15.62
N ALA A 201 -2.13 -8.19 -14.93
CA ALA A 201 -1.44 -9.08 -14.01
C ALA A 201 -2.06 -10.47 -14.04
N SER A 202 -1.24 -11.45 -13.71
CA SER A 202 -1.71 -12.81 -13.46
C SER A 202 -1.16 -13.35 -12.15
N TYR A 203 -1.96 -14.16 -11.49
CA TYR A 203 -1.60 -14.85 -10.26
C TYR A 203 -1.82 -16.35 -10.42
N ASP A 204 -0.74 -17.13 -10.35
CA ASP A 204 -0.79 -18.58 -10.46
C ASP A 204 -1.16 -19.16 -9.08
N SER A 205 -2.44 -19.48 -8.90
CA SER A 205 -2.95 -20.14 -7.70
C SER A 205 -2.84 -21.67 -7.85
N VAL A 206 -3.03 -22.39 -6.75
CA VAL A 206 -3.13 -23.87 -6.78
C VAL A 206 -4.30 -24.39 -7.62
N TYR A 207 -5.28 -23.54 -7.92
CA TYR A 207 -6.45 -23.85 -8.76
C TYR A 207 -6.28 -23.44 -10.23
N GLY A 208 -5.18 -22.77 -10.56
CA GLY A 208 -4.88 -22.24 -11.90
C GLY A 208 -4.68 -20.72 -11.89
N LYS A 209 -4.58 -20.16 -13.08
CA LYS A 209 -4.22 -18.76 -13.30
C LYS A 209 -5.42 -17.83 -13.18
N MET A 210 -5.38 -16.91 -12.22
CA MET A 210 -6.21 -15.71 -12.19
C MET A 210 -5.55 -14.66 -13.09
N PHE A 211 -6.31 -13.98 -13.94
CA PHE A 211 -5.82 -12.93 -14.81
C PHE A 211 -6.75 -11.73 -14.78
N VAL A 212 -6.17 -10.55 -14.78
CA VAL A 212 -6.89 -9.27 -14.88
C VAL A 212 -6.12 -8.36 -15.83
N ARG A 213 -6.83 -7.74 -16.75
CA ARG A 213 -6.36 -6.65 -17.60
C ARG A 213 -7.40 -5.55 -17.66
N TRP A 214 -6.94 -4.32 -17.66
CA TRP A 214 -7.75 -3.18 -18.06
C TRP A 214 -7.03 -2.39 -19.14
N ASP A 215 -7.81 -1.83 -20.05
CA ASP A 215 -7.37 -0.98 -21.15
C ASP A 215 -8.15 0.33 -21.10
N LYS A 216 -7.44 1.47 -21.23
CA LYS A 216 -8.03 2.79 -21.32
C LYS A 216 -8.71 2.98 -22.67
N THR A 217 -9.86 3.63 -22.67
CA THR A 217 -10.64 3.94 -23.87
C THR A 217 -11.09 5.38 -23.82
N ASP A 218 -11.62 5.93 -24.92
CA ASP A 218 -12.14 7.30 -24.97
C ASP A 218 -13.29 7.56 -23.98
N GLY A 219 -14.00 6.51 -23.55
CA GLY A 219 -15.16 6.60 -22.64
C GLY A 219 -14.93 6.03 -21.24
N GLY A 220 -13.70 5.64 -20.88
CA GLY A 220 -13.42 5.01 -19.59
C GLY A 220 -12.46 3.84 -19.70
N TYR A 221 -12.83 2.69 -19.18
CA TYR A 221 -11.95 1.50 -19.15
C TYR A 221 -12.72 0.25 -19.57
N LYS A 222 -12.05 -0.63 -20.30
CA LYS A 222 -12.49 -2.02 -20.55
C LYS A 222 -11.70 -2.96 -19.65
N TYR A 223 -12.36 -4.02 -19.21
CA TYR A 223 -11.74 -5.01 -18.31
C TYR A 223 -11.86 -6.40 -18.91
N LYS A 224 -10.78 -7.19 -18.85
CA LYS A 224 -10.77 -8.62 -19.14
C LYS A 224 -10.30 -9.35 -17.89
N ILE A 225 -11.12 -10.31 -17.42
CA ILE A 225 -10.89 -11.06 -16.19
C ILE A 225 -11.06 -12.54 -16.49
N SER A 226 -10.07 -13.35 -16.11
CA SER A 226 -10.14 -14.83 -16.19
C SER A 226 -10.08 -15.41 -14.79
N VAL A 227 -11.10 -16.16 -14.41
CA VAL A 227 -11.23 -16.83 -13.11
C VAL A 227 -10.96 -18.32 -13.30
N PRO A 228 -9.98 -18.93 -12.59
CA PRO A 228 -9.63 -20.32 -12.76
C PRO A 228 -10.73 -21.26 -12.26
N SER A 229 -10.66 -22.53 -12.69
CA SER A 229 -11.61 -23.59 -12.30
C SER A 229 -11.72 -23.72 -10.78
N ASN A 230 -12.91 -24.04 -10.29
CA ASN A 230 -13.22 -24.19 -8.86
C ASN A 230 -13.00 -22.94 -8.00
N CYS A 231 -12.84 -21.76 -8.62
CA CYS A 231 -12.72 -20.48 -7.93
C CYS A 231 -13.96 -19.62 -8.11
N GLN A 232 -14.08 -18.66 -7.20
CA GLN A 232 -15.09 -17.60 -7.21
C GLN A 232 -14.39 -16.24 -7.10
N ALA A 233 -14.91 -15.25 -7.81
CA ALA A 233 -14.41 -13.87 -7.72
C ALA A 233 -15.53 -12.87 -7.48
N ASP A 234 -15.36 -12.01 -6.49
CA ASP A 234 -16.17 -10.81 -6.29
C ASP A 234 -15.54 -9.66 -7.07
N ILE A 235 -16.15 -9.32 -8.21
CA ILE A 235 -15.70 -8.23 -9.08
C ILE A 235 -16.36 -6.93 -8.64
N ILE A 236 -15.55 -5.90 -8.42
CA ILE A 236 -15.99 -4.56 -8.04
C ILE A 236 -15.26 -3.56 -8.94
N LEU A 237 -15.96 -2.97 -9.91
CA LEU A 237 -15.37 -2.03 -10.84
C LEU A 237 -15.51 -0.57 -10.36
N PRO A 238 -14.63 0.35 -10.81
CA PRO A 238 -14.66 1.74 -10.39
C PRO A 238 -15.96 2.49 -10.74
N ASP A 239 -16.66 2.06 -11.77
CA ASP A 239 -17.96 2.64 -12.17
C ASP A 239 -19.15 2.17 -11.31
N GLY A 240 -18.87 1.36 -10.28
CA GLY A 240 -19.87 0.88 -9.32
C GLY A 240 -20.48 -0.47 -9.67
N ARG A 241 -20.18 -1.06 -10.84
CA ARG A 241 -20.62 -2.43 -11.17
C ARG A 241 -20.04 -3.43 -10.16
N LYS A 242 -20.90 -4.34 -9.68
CA LYS A 242 -20.50 -5.40 -8.73
C LYS A 242 -21.14 -6.72 -9.16
N GLN A 243 -20.33 -7.76 -9.20
CA GLN A 243 -20.80 -9.09 -9.58
C GLN A 243 -19.95 -10.17 -8.91
N THR A 244 -20.58 -11.22 -8.41
CA THR A 244 -19.89 -12.44 -7.99
C THR A 244 -19.98 -13.44 -9.13
N VAL A 245 -18.83 -13.98 -9.54
CA VAL A 245 -18.72 -14.90 -10.68
C VAL A 245 -17.96 -16.17 -10.30
N GLY A 246 -18.26 -17.27 -10.99
CA GLY A 246 -17.49 -18.52 -10.92
C GLY A 246 -16.31 -18.54 -11.92
N ALA A 247 -15.85 -19.77 -12.23
CA ALA A 247 -14.81 -19.99 -13.24
C ALA A 247 -15.28 -19.51 -14.62
N GLY A 248 -14.40 -18.87 -15.38
CA GLY A 248 -14.73 -18.38 -16.74
C GLY A 248 -13.95 -17.15 -17.13
N GLU A 249 -14.25 -16.65 -18.32
CA GLU A 249 -13.71 -15.41 -18.88
C GLU A 249 -14.82 -14.35 -18.93
N TYR A 250 -14.49 -13.13 -18.52
CA TYR A 250 -15.43 -12.03 -18.36
C TYR A 250 -14.86 -10.76 -18.99
N GLU A 251 -15.72 -10.02 -19.68
CA GLU A 251 -15.41 -8.70 -20.24
C GLU A 251 -16.43 -7.68 -19.75
N PHE A 252 -15.97 -6.49 -19.42
CA PHE A 252 -16.79 -5.41 -18.90
C PHE A 252 -16.48 -4.08 -19.57
#